data_3f7f27ea92f8b3c6afb1f51022247597
#
_entry.id   3f7f27ea92f8b3c6afb1f51022247597
#
_cell.length_a   1.000
_cell.length_b   1.000
_cell.length_c   1.000
_cell.angle_alpha   90.00
_cell.angle_beta   90.00
_cell.angle_gamma   90.00
#
_symmetry.space_group_name_H-M   'P 1'
#
loop_
_entity.id
_entity.type
_entity.pdbx_description
1 polymer ?
#
loop_
_entity_poly.entity_id
_entity_poly.type
_entity_poly.pdbx_seq_one_letter_code
_entity_poly.pdbx_strand_id
1 'polypeptide(L)'
;IKFGGMNHFMLPDAGDGRVAAANLATGGNDAARYGSFAMEHLINAILKAGGRRERLKAKIVGGGHGLSIATNIGDRNIQFVREYLTNESIQIIGEDVGGRFGRQVRFHPLTGAAQVKPLASTESRGVIAQEGSYRTDIERKPASGDVELF
;
A
#
# COMPACT_ATOMS: atom_id res chain seq x y z
N ILE A 1 -5.31 17.23 -17.89
CA ILE A 1 -6.11 16.57 -16.83
C ILE A 1 -5.14 16.12 -15.77
N LYS A 2 -5.43 16.43 -14.49
CA LYS A 2 -4.71 15.91 -13.32
C LYS A 2 -5.56 14.79 -12.76
N PHE A 3 -4.97 13.65 -12.49
CA PHE A 3 -5.60 12.55 -11.81
C PHE A 3 -4.55 11.76 -11.04
N GLY A 4 -4.97 11.01 -10.06
CA GLY A 4 -4.12 10.19 -9.24
C GLY A 4 -4.89 9.02 -8.67
N GLY A 5 -4.20 8.16 -7.96
CA GLY A 5 -4.77 7.02 -7.28
C GLY A 5 -4.07 6.76 -5.97
N MET A 6 -4.62 5.86 -5.19
CA MET A 6 -4.05 5.41 -3.92
C MET A 6 -4.17 3.89 -3.87
N ASN A 7 -3.16 3.24 -3.38
CA ASN A 7 -3.20 1.84 -2.99
C ASN A 7 -2.91 1.69 -1.50
N HIS A 8 -3.26 0.56 -0.94
CA HIS A 8 -2.90 0.14 0.39
C HIS A 8 -2.40 -1.29 0.34
N PHE A 9 -1.18 -1.54 0.76
CA PHE A 9 -0.59 -2.87 0.84
C PHE A 9 -0.14 -3.18 2.27
N MET A 10 -0.17 -4.46 2.63
CA MET A 10 0.14 -4.92 3.98
C MET A 10 1.49 -5.61 4.10
N LEU A 11 2.01 -6.11 3.00
CA LEU A 11 3.27 -6.84 2.94
C LEU A 11 4.16 -6.26 1.83
N PRO A 12 5.48 -6.18 2.02
CA PRO A 12 6.34 -5.53 1.04
C PRO A 12 6.49 -6.36 -0.24
N ASP A 13 6.74 -7.65 -0.09
CA ASP A 13 6.88 -8.60 -1.20
C ASP A 13 6.63 -10.03 -0.73
N ALA A 14 6.37 -10.94 -1.67
CA ALA A 14 6.09 -12.36 -1.40
C ALA A 14 7.32 -13.19 -0.97
N GLY A 15 8.50 -12.59 -0.84
CA GLY A 15 9.70 -13.19 -0.25
C GLY A 15 10.51 -14.13 -1.13
N ASP A 16 9.91 -14.76 -2.13
CA ASP A 16 10.58 -15.52 -3.19
C ASP A 16 9.77 -15.35 -4.48
N GLY A 17 10.38 -14.95 -5.55
CA GLY A 17 9.75 -14.62 -6.84
C GLY A 17 8.84 -15.70 -7.46
N ARG A 18 8.61 -16.81 -6.75
CA ARG A 18 7.75 -17.92 -7.16
C ARG A 18 6.26 -17.66 -6.90
N VAL A 19 5.93 -16.93 -5.84
CA VAL A 19 4.53 -16.67 -5.49
C VAL A 19 3.93 -15.57 -6.36
N ALA A 20 4.74 -14.59 -6.76
CA ALA A 20 4.29 -13.51 -7.64
C ALA A 20 3.86 -14.02 -9.02
N ALA A 21 4.62 -14.94 -9.62
CA ALA A 21 4.33 -15.49 -10.95
C ALA A 21 3.10 -16.43 -10.96
N ALA A 22 2.92 -17.23 -9.91
CA ALA A 22 1.79 -18.16 -9.79
C ALA A 22 0.46 -17.43 -9.58
N ASN A 23 0.47 -16.30 -8.84
CA ASN A 23 -0.73 -15.54 -8.51
C ASN A 23 -1.15 -14.56 -9.62
N LEU A 24 -0.23 -14.16 -10.53
CA LEU A 24 -0.59 -13.41 -11.73
C LEU A 24 -1.49 -14.23 -12.67
N ALA A 25 -1.34 -15.55 -12.68
CA ALA A 25 -2.12 -16.44 -13.54
C ALA A 25 -3.55 -16.68 -13.04
N THR A 26 -3.81 -16.44 -11.74
CA THR A 26 -5.11 -16.73 -11.11
C THR A 26 -5.97 -15.49 -10.81
N GLY A 27 -5.50 -14.27 -11.13
CA GLY A 27 -6.31 -13.04 -11.04
C GLY A 27 -6.81 -12.68 -9.64
N GLY A 28 -6.21 -13.22 -8.57
CA GLY A 28 -6.75 -13.11 -7.24
C GLY A 28 -6.26 -11.87 -6.46
N ASN A 29 -7.11 -11.36 -5.59
CA ASN A 29 -6.86 -10.26 -4.63
C ASN A 29 -5.62 -10.47 -3.75
N ASP A 30 -5.08 -11.67 -3.69
CA ASP A 30 -3.88 -12.00 -2.94
C ASP A 30 -2.64 -11.22 -3.42
N ALA A 31 -2.57 -10.98 -4.73
CA ALA A 31 -1.47 -10.22 -5.29
C ALA A 31 -1.48 -8.74 -4.85
N ALA A 32 -2.66 -8.13 -4.69
CA ALA A 32 -2.79 -6.73 -4.28
C ALA A 32 -2.29 -6.45 -2.85
N ARG A 33 -2.08 -7.49 -2.03
CA ARG A 33 -1.48 -7.36 -0.69
C ARG A 33 0.00 -7.07 -0.73
N TYR A 34 0.66 -7.54 -1.78
CA TYR A 34 2.08 -7.34 -1.95
C TYR A 34 2.34 -5.99 -2.57
N GLY A 35 3.28 -5.28 -1.98
CA GLY A 35 3.58 -3.92 -2.40
C GLY A 35 3.98 -3.82 -3.86
N SER A 36 4.77 -4.78 -4.37
CA SER A 36 5.21 -4.81 -5.77
C SER A 36 4.03 -4.81 -6.74
N PHE A 37 3.07 -5.71 -6.53
CA PHE A 37 1.89 -5.81 -7.38
C PHE A 37 0.98 -4.57 -7.24
N ALA A 38 0.73 -4.13 -6.01
CA ALA A 38 -0.12 -2.97 -5.75
C ALA A 38 0.44 -1.70 -6.40
N MET A 39 1.76 -1.50 -6.31
CA MET A 39 2.45 -0.36 -6.90
C MET A 39 2.41 -0.42 -8.44
N GLU A 40 2.75 -1.57 -9.02
CA GLU A 40 2.71 -1.76 -10.47
C GLU A 40 1.31 -1.55 -11.03
N HIS A 41 0.30 -2.15 -10.40
CA HIS A 41 -1.09 -2.02 -10.83
C HIS A 41 -1.55 -0.56 -10.80
N LEU A 42 -1.26 0.18 -9.72
CA LEU A 42 -1.63 1.60 -9.60
C LEU A 42 -0.94 2.46 -10.68
N ILE A 43 0.37 2.28 -10.86
CA ILE A 43 1.14 3.02 -11.86
C ILE A 43 0.58 2.74 -13.24
N ASN A 44 0.37 1.47 -13.60
CA ASN A 44 -0.17 1.08 -14.89
C ASN A 44 -1.59 1.63 -15.13
N ALA A 45 -2.44 1.64 -14.11
CA ALA A 45 -3.78 2.24 -14.20
C ALA A 45 -3.71 3.75 -14.50
N ILE A 46 -2.81 4.47 -13.82
CA ILE A 46 -2.59 5.90 -14.06
C ILE A 46 -2.07 6.14 -15.49
N LEU A 47 -1.12 5.34 -15.96
CA LEU A 47 -0.57 5.48 -17.31
C LEU A 47 -1.62 5.16 -18.38
N LYS A 48 -2.43 4.12 -18.20
CA LYS A 48 -3.55 3.78 -19.09
C LYS A 48 -4.60 4.89 -19.16
N ALA A 49 -4.82 5.60 -18.07
CA ALA A 49 -5.72 6.75 -18.02
C ALA A 49 -5.11 8.02 -18.66
N GLY A 50 -3.92 7.95 -19.25
CA GLY A 50 -3.24 9.07 -19.92
C GLY A 50 -2.24 9.82 -19.04
N GLY A 51 -1.85 9.25 -17.88
CA GLY A 51 -0.75 9.75 -17.06
C GLY A 51 0.58 9.63 -17.80
N ARG A 52 1.53 10.45 -17.39
CA ARG A 52 2.89 10.41 -17.93
C ARG A 52 3.86 10.04 -16.82
N ARG A 53 4.69 9.04 -17.04
CA ARG A 53 5.62 8.50 -16.04
C ARG A 53 6.53 9.58 -15.46
N GLU A 54 7.05 10.46 -16.29
CA GLU A 54 7.96 11.54 -15.89
C GLU A 54 7.30 12.60 -14.99
N ARG A 55 5.97 12.59 -14.93
CA ARG A 55 5.17 13.51 -14.11
C ARG A 55 4.60 12.87 -12.86
N LEU A 56 4.83 11.56 -12.66
CA LEU A 56 4.39 10.88 -11.46
C LEU A 56 5.12 11.43 -10.24
N LYS A 57 4.35 11.62 -9.17
CA LYS A 57 4.86 11.99 -7.86
C LYS A 57 4.12 11.17 -6.82
N ALA A 58 4.82 10.75 -5.79
CA ALA A 58 4.28 9.89 -4.74
C ALA A 58 4.25 10.60 -3.39
N LYS A 59 3.29 10.20 -2.57
CA LYS A 59 3.24 10.45 -1.13
C LYS A 59 3.11 9.12 -0.42
N ILE A 60 3.85 8.94 0.68
CA ILE A 60 3.87 7.71 1.46
C ILE A 60 3.29 7.97 2.83
N VAL A 61 2.36 7.13 3.26
CA VAL A 61 1.74 7.25 4.58
C VAL A 61 1.58 5.84 5.18
N GLY A 62 1.93 5.69 6.45
CA GLY A 62 1.69 4.45 7.18
C GLY A 62 2.94 3.78 7.73
N GLY A 63 2.98 2.46 7.77
CA GLY A 63 4.11 1.71 8.33
C GLY A 63 4.29 1.90 9.83
N GLY A 64 3.21 2.21 10.55
CA GLY A 64 3.24 2.32 12.02
C GLY A 64 3.46 0.96 12.67
N HIS A 65 4.16 0.93 13.81
CA HIS A 65 4.50 -0.30 14.53
C HIS A 65 3.32 -0.88 15.33
N GLY A 66 2.24 -0.14 15.49
CA GLY A 66 1.10 -0.54 16.28
C GLY A 66 1.49 -0.88 17.73
N LEU A 67 0.76 -1.83 18.33
CA LEU A 67 1.08 -2.36 19.67
C LEU A 67 2.01 -3.58 19.62
N SER A 68 2.30 -4.13 18.45
CA SER A 68 3.15 -5.31 18.27
C SER A 68 4.55 -4.88 17.82
N ILE A 69 5.44 -4.75 18.78
CA ILE A 69 6.89 -4.53 18.54
C ILE A 69 7.54 -5.76 17.87
N ALA A 70 6.83 -6.89 17.88
CA ALA A 70 7.37 -8.16 17.42
C ALA A 70 7.43 -8.33 15.89
N THR A 71 6.75 -7.48 15.13
CA THR A 71 6.75 -7.58 13.67
C THR A 71 7.29 -6.32 13.03
N ASN A 72 8.44 -6.43 12.44
CA ASN A 72 9.15 -5.42 11.66
C ASN A 72 8.47 -5.12 10.29
N ILE A 73 7.17 -5.40 10.15
CA ILE A 73 6.46 -5.30 8.86
C ILE A 73 6.33 -3.84 8.43
N GLY A 74 6.02 -2.94 9.37
CA GLY A 74 5.89 -1.51 9.07
C GLY A 74 7.17 -0.92 8.48
N ASP A 75 8.31 -1.19 9.10
CA ASP A 75 9.61 -0.72 8.62
C ASP A 75 9.98 -1.35 7.27
N ARG A 76 9.71 -2.64 7.10
CA ARG A 76 9.92 -3.33 5.83
C ARG A 76 9.06 -2.75 4.71
N ASN A 77 7.81 -2.41 4.99
CA ASN A 77 6.93 -1.75 4.04
C ASN A 77 7.44 -0.36 3.65
N ILE A 78 7.94 0.41 4.62
CA ILE A 78 8.53 1.74 4.37
C ILE A 78 9.78 1.61 3.51
N GLN A 79 10.68 0.71 3.87
CA GLN A 79 11.90 0.46 3.10
C GLN A 79 11.56 0.03 1.67
N PHE A 80 10.69 -0.96 1.52
CA PHE A 80 10.26 -1.45 0.22
C PHE A 80 9.73 -0.33 -0.68
N VAL A 81 8.78 0.49 -0.20
CA VAL A 81 8.17 1.51 -1.04
C VAL A 81 9.14 2.61 -1.45
N ARG A 82 10.10 2.96 -0.59
CA ARG A 82 11.16 3.91 -0.92
C ARG A 82 12.09 3.37 -2.00
N GLU A 83 12.55 2.13 -1.85
CA GLU A 83 13.38 1.45 -2.85
C GLU A 83 12.64 1.30 -4.18
N TYR A 84 11.37 0.87 -4.14
CA TYR A 84 10.55 0.73 -5.33
C TYR A 84 10.42 2.06 -6.10
N LEU A 85 10.03 3.14 -5.42
CA LEU A 85 9.86 4.45 -6.04
C LEU A 85 11.17 5.03 -6.57
N THR A 86 12.28 4.77 -5.89
CA THR A 86 13.62 5.16 -6.35
C THR A 86 13.98 4.41 -7.64
N ASN A 87 13.79 3.10 -7.68
CA ASN A 87 14.06 2.28 -8.85
C ASN A 87 13.19 2.68 -10.06
N GLU A 88 11.93 3.06 -9.81
CA GLU A 88 11.00 3.55 -10.83
C GLU A 88 11.22 5.02 -11.20
N SER A 89 12.19 5.70 -10.57
CA SER A 89 12.47 7.14 -10.75
C SER A 89 11.26 8.03 -10.46
N ILE A 90 10.42 7.64 -9.50
CA ILE A 90 9.25 8.40 -9.08
C ILE A 90 9.59 9.23 -7.85
N GLN A 91 9.45 10.55 -7.97
CA GLN A 91 9.77 11.47 -6.89
C GLN A 91 8.80 11.34 -5.71
N ILE A 92 9.31 11.13 -4.50
CA ILE A 92 8.56 11.23 -3.25
C ILE A 92 8.47 12.70 -2.86
N ILE A 93 7.26 13.25 -2.77
CA ILE A 93 6.99 14.66 -2.44
C ILE A 93 6.39 14.86 -1.05
N GLY A 94 6.23 13.80 -0.29
CA GLY A 94 5.76 13.85 1.09
C GLY A 94 5.73 12.48 1.73
N GLU A 95 6.06 12.44 3.01
CA GLU A 95 6.04 11.22 3.82
C GLU A 95 5.48 11.50 5.20
N ASP A 96 4.64 10.58 5.68
CA ASP A 96 4.20 10.48 7.07
C ASP A 96 4.19 9.00 7.46
N VAL A 97 5.36 8.52 7.88
CA VAL A 97 5.63 7.08 8.02
C VAL A 97 6.16 6.72 9.41
N GLY A 98 5.99 5.45 9.78
CA GLY A 98 6.45 4.93 11.06
C GLY A 98 5.60 5.40 12.23
N GLY A 99 6.22 5.43 13.42
CA GLY A 99 5.53 5.83 14.66
C GLY A 99 4.64 4.73 15.23
N ARG A 100 3.87 5.10 16.27
CA ARG A 100 3.11 4.14 17.09
C ARG A 100 1.61 4.13 16.82
N PHE A 101 1.12 5.04 16.00
CA PHE A 101 -0.31 5.23 15.80
C PHE A 101 -0.73 4.89 14.38
N GLY A 102 -1.94 4.35 14.26
CA GLY A 102 -2.64 4.25 12.99
C GLY A 102 -2.96 5.64 12.43
N ARG A 103 -3.26 5.71 11.16
CA ARG A 103 -3.59 6.96 10.47
C ARG A 103 -4.84 6.79 9.62
N GLN A 104 -5.68 7.79 9.65
CA GLN A 104 -6.73 7.96 8.66
C GLN A 104 -6.20 8.84 7.54
N VAL A 105 -6.30 8.37 6.31
CA VAL A 105 -5.86 9.11 5.13
C VAL A 105 -7.07 9.48 4.28
N ARG A 106 -7.12 10.74 3.84
CA ARG A 106 -8.07 11.22 2.83
C ARG A 106 -7.28 11.76 1.66
N PHE A 107 -7.46 11.17 0.50
CA PHE A 107 -6.76 11.55 -0.72
C PHE A 107 -7.72 12.15 -1.73
N HIS A 108 -7.31 13.26 -2.34
CA HIS A 108 -8.06 13.91 -3.41
C HIS A 108 -7.35 13.70 -4.75
N PRO A 109 -7.84 12.81 -5.62
CA PRO A 109 -7.09 12.35 -6.79
C PRO A 109 -6.84 13.43 -7.85
N LEU A 110 -7.71 14.43 -7.95
CA LEU A 110 -7.56 15.52 -8.94
C LEU A 110 -6.49 16.55 -8.53
N THR A 111 -6.29 16.76 -7.24
CA THR A 111 -5.32 17.74 -6.72
C THR A 111 -4.04 17.11 -6.23
N GLY A 112 -4.08 15.81 -5.90
CA GLY A 112 -3.00 15.11 -5.22
C GLY A 112 -2.87 15.49 -3.74
N ALA A 113 -3.86 16.22 -3.18
CA ALA A 113 -3.87 16.56 -1.76
C ALA A 113 -4.12 15.30 -0.92
N ALA A 114 -3.30 15.10 0.10
CA ALA A 114 -3.48 14.06 1.09
C ALA A 114 -3.59 14.71 2.47
N GLN A 115 -4.65 14.38 3.18
CA GLN A 115 -4.85 14.75 4.58
C GLN A 115 -4.63 13.52 5.43
N VAL A 116 -3.78 13.64 6.44
CA VAL A 116 -3.44 12.56 7.36
C VAL A 116 -3.84 12.98 8.75
N LYS A 117 -4.64 12.14 9.41
CA LYS A 117 -5.06 12.32 10.80
C LYS A 117 -4.53 11.13 11.61
N PRO A 118 -3.71 11.35 12.64
CA PRO A 118 -3.37 10.29 13.58
C PRO A 118 -4.64 9.80 14.30
N LEU A 119 -4.75 8.49 14.45
CA LEU A 119 -5.85 7.89 15.22
C LEU A 119 -5.51 7.89 16.70
N ALA A 120 -6.51 8.13 17.56
CA ALA A 120 -6.36 7.97 18.99
C ALA A 120 -5.97 6.52 19.35
N SER A 121 -5.32 6.32 20.49
CA SER A 121 -4.81 4.99 20.88
C SER A 121 -5.90 3.91 20.95
N THR A 122 -7.11 4.27 21.33
CA THR A 122 -8.29 3.39 21.35
C THR A 122 -8.76 3.01 19.93
N GLU A 123 -8.83 3.97 19.03
CA GLU A 123 -9.18 3.75 17.61
C GLU A 123 -8.10 2.96 16.89
N SER A 124 -6.82 3.25 17.16
CA SER A 124 -5.68 2.49 16.64
C SER A 124 -5.72 1.03 17.03
N ARG A 125 -6.14 0.68 18.25
CA ARG A 125 -6.28 -0.72 18.68
C ARG A 125 -7.32 -1.46 17.86
N GLY A 126 -8.45 -0.83 17.56
CA GLY A 126 -9.49 -1.41 16.72
C GLY A 126 -9.01 -1.70 15.30
N VAL A 127 -8.34 -0.74 14.69
CA VAL A 127 -7.76 -0.88 13.35
C VAL A 127 -6.69 -1.96 13.32
N ILE A 128 -5.77 -1.98 14.28
CA ILE A 128 -4.71 -2.99 14.38
C ILE A 128 -5.29 -4.39 14.55
N ALA A 129 -6.33 -4.55 15.38
CA ALA A 129 -7.02 -5.84 15.56
C ALA A 129 -7.69 -6.28 14.27
N GLN A 130 -8.33 -5.36 13.56
CA GLN A 130 -8.99 -5.62 12.28
C GLN A 130 -7.99 -5.98 11.18
N GLU A 131 -6.88 -5.25 11.07
CA GLU A 131 -5.80 -5.58 10.14
C GLU A 131 -5.14 -6.92 10.48
N GLY A 132 -4.95 -7.22 11.76
CA GLY A 132 -4.43 -8.50 12.24
C GLY A 132 -5.36 -9.68 11.89
N SER A 133 -6.67 -9.54 12.11
CA SER A 133 -7.66 -10.55 11.72
C SER A 133 -7.69 -10.74 10.21
N TYR A 134 -7.73 -9.65 9.48
CA TYR A 134 -7.71 -9.67 8.02
C TYR A 134 -6.45 -10.36 7.48
N ARG A 135 -5.28 -10.07 8.05
CA ARG A 135 -4.03 -10.74 7.68
C ARG A 135 -4.10 -12.25 7.93
N THR A 136 -4.63 -12.67 9.09
CA THR A 136 -4.77 -14.09 9.43
C THR A 136 -5.76 -14.80 8.50
N ASP A 137 -6.85 -14.14 8.16
CA ASP A 137 -7.84 -14.66 7.21
C ASP A 137 -7.27 -14.80 5.81
N ILE A 138 -6.41 -13.87 5.44
CA ILE A 138 -5.68 -13.85 4.18
C ILE A 138 -4.67 -15.00 4.08
N GLU A 139 -3.93 -15.29 5.14
CA GLU A 139 -2.98 -16.40 5.20
C GLU A 139 -3.68 -17.77 5.14
N ARG A 140 -4.99 -17.82 5.46
CA ARG A 140 -5.78 -19.06 5.53
C ARG A 140 -6.67 -19.35 4.34
N LYS A 141 -6.99 -18.37 3.49
CA LYS A 141 -7.92 -18.53 2.35
C LYS A 141 -7.21 -18.38 1.02
N PRO A 142 -7.36 -19.31 0.06
CA PRO A 142 -6.99 -19.08 -1.32
C PRO A 142 -7.85 -17.98 -1.92
N ALA A 143 -7.22 -17.17 -2.79
CA ALA A 143 -7.75 -15.92 -3.25
C ALA A 143 -8.99 -16.02 -4.13
N SER A 144 -10.02 -15.22 -3.81
CA SER A 144 -11.03 -14.77 -4.77
C SER A 144 -11.52 -13.38 -4.37
N GLY A 145 -11.55 -12.42 -5.26
CA GLY A 145 -12.13 -11.11 -4.98
C GLY A 145 -11.77 -9.99 -5.97
N ASP A 146 -12.70 -9.08 -6.16
CA ASP A 146 -12.67 -7.99 -7.11
C ASP A 146 -11.85 -6.77 -6.64
N VAL A 147 -11.25 -6.07 -7.60
CA VAL A 147 -10.57 -4.77 -7.41
C VAL A 147 -11.54 -3.67 -7.78
N GLU A 148 -11.89 -2.80 -6.84
CA GLU A 148 -12.63 -1.59 -7.15
C GLU A 148 -11.66 -0.45 -7.51
N LEU A 149 -11.83 0.11 -8.71
CA LEU A 149 -11.17 1.31 -9.18
C LEU A 149 -12.08 2.51 -8.93
N PHE A 150 -11.57 3.51 -8.24
CA PHE A 150 -12.23 4.80 -8.07
C PHE A 150 -11.59 5.86 -8.94
#